data_4c551f0593c1fd39d5cd088349f1bfd3
#
_entry.id   4c551f0593c1fd39d5cd088349f1bfd3
#
_cell.length_a   1.000
_cell.length_b   1.000
_cell.length_c   1.000
_cell.angle_alpha   90.00
_cell.angle_beta   90.00
_cell.angle_gamma   90.00
#
_symmetry.space_group_name_H-M   'P 1'
#
loop_
_entity.id
_entity.type
_entity.pdbx_description
1 polymer ?
#
loop_
_entity_poly.entity_id
_entity_poly.type
_entity_poly.pdbx_seq_one_letter_code
_entity_poly.pdbx_strand_id
1 'polypeptide(L)'
;MIYVGLDEAALGPRLGPFCTCLTHFEYSGPRPAGLYEMLAGVIRKTVDGSNRLQIADSKSVFTQSEGLKKLETGVLAFLDAVGIPIPLSFFHLLRSLCPAADLKTLAETPWFAGFFDPSIPISQSAHHKFSSAIGAAMKDSSLKMKCPKLRFISAREFNRRLEKYGGKGSVVQSIITPLLISVLENNSTNTHITVDRQGGRRYYGSWLENIFPNGKLEILSEGAKCSSYQIGNVSIDFLVQSESTRLETALASMISKYVRELAMLLFNKWWEKRIPGIRPCAGYPLDARRFLRELGDVESIDKWKLTLVRRK
;
A
#
# COMPACT_ATOMS: atom_id res chain seq x y z
N MET A 1 12.95 14.90 12.93
CA MET A 1 13.33 13.79 12.02
C MET A 1 12.07 13.25 11.37
N ILE A 2 12.13 12.84 10.11
CA ILE A 2 11.00 12.29 9.38
C ILE A 2 11.32 10.83 9.01
N TYR A 3 10.35 9.93 9.23
CA TYR A 3 10.38 8.54 8.78
C TYR A 3 9.27 8.31 7.77
N VAL A 4 9.63 7.80 6.60
CA VAL A 4 8.69 7.51 5.53
C VAL A 4 8.80 6.05 5.13
N GLY A 5 7.68 5.37 5.06
CA GLY A 5 7.59 4.01 4.55
C GLY A 5 6.81 3.94 3.26
N LEU A 6 7.29 3.16 2.29
CA LEU A 6 6.59 2.91 1.04
C LEU A 6 6.61 1.41 0.73
N ASP A 7 5.43 0.87 0.52
CA ASP A 7 5.25 -0.52 0.11
C ASP A 7 4.05 -0.69 -0.83
N GLU A 8 4.04 -1.77 -1.59
CA GLU A 8 2.99 -2.08 -2.54
C GLU A 8 2.31 -3.42 -2.28
N ALA A 9 1.05 -3.50 -2.67
CA ALA A 9 0.33 -4.75 -2.81
C ALA A 9 0.07 -5.06 -4.29
N ALA A 10 0.33 -6.30 -4.67
CA ALA A 10 -0.04 -6.84 -5.96
C ALA A 10 0.83 -6.45 -7.17
N LEU A 11 2.15 -6.44 -7.02
CA LEU A 11 3.04 -6.39 -8.20
C LEU A 11 2.93 -7.69 -9.03
N GLY A 12 2.84 -8.85 -8.38
CA GLY A 12 2.73 -10.17 -9.01
C GLY A 12 1.38 -10.58 -9.61
N PRO A 13 0.21 -10.22 -9.00
CA PRO A 13 -1.10 -10.57 -9.53
C PRO A 13 -1.36 -10.08 -10.94
N ARG A 14 -2.16 -10.87 -11.69
CA ARG A 14 -2.62 -10.54 -13.04
C ARG A 14 -3.99 -9.87 -13.06
N LEU A 15 -4.82 -10.11 -12.05
CA LEU A 15 -6.15 -9.50 -11.91
C LEU A 15 -6.20 -8.59 -10.68
N GLY A 16 -7.07 -7.60 -10.75
CA GLY A 16 -7.24 -6.61 -9.69
C GLY A 16 -6.24 -5.46 -9.76
N PRO A 17 -6.41 -4.45 -8.88
CA PRO A 17 -5.59 -3.24 -8.89
C PRO A 17 -4.18 -3.49 -8.39
N PHE A 18 -3.27 -2.58 -8.75
CA PHE A 18 -2.01 -2.36 -8.06
C PHE A 18 -2.23 -1.23 -7.04
N CYS A 19 -1.87 -1.48 -5.79
CA CYS A 19 -1.98 -0.50 -4.72
C CYS A 19 -0.59 -0.26 -4.12
N THR A 20 -0.23 0.99 -3.86
CA THR A 20 0.97 1.33 -3.12
C THR A 20 0.68 2.49 -2.18
N CYS A 21 1.20 2.41 -0.97
CA CYS A 21 0.96 3.38 0.07
C CYS A 21 2.28 3.98 0.57
N LEU A 22 2.24 5.26 0.89
CA LEU A 22 3.27 5.99 1.60
C LEU A 22 2.73 6.39 2.98
N THR A 23 3.44 6.01 4.04
CA THR A 23 3.23 6.48 5.40
C THR A 23 4.30 7.51 5.77
N HIS A 24 3.95 8.50 6.59
CA HIS A 24 4.83 9.60 6.95
C HIS A 24 4.72 9.88 8.45
N PHE A 25 5.82 9.73 9.16
CA PHE A 25 5.92 9.99 10.59
C PHE A 25 6.91 11.12 10.86
N GLU A 26 6.52 12.08 11.69
CA GLU A 26 7.35 13.17 12.17
C GLU A 26 7.72 12.93 13.63
N TYR A 27 9.00 12.97 13.93
CA TYR A 27 9.53 12.78 15.26
C TYR A 27 10.28 14.02 15.74
N SER A 28 9.91 14.53 16.90
CA SER A 28 10.51 15.73 17.53
C SER A 28 11.26 15.46 18.82
N GLY A 29 11.45 14.20 19.20
CA GLY A 29 12.19 13.82 20.41
C GLY A 29 13.72 13.97 20.27
N PRO A 30 14.44 13.85 21.40
CA PRO A 30 15.87 14.18 21.48
C PRO A 30 16.80 13.13 20.84
N ARG A 31 16.39 11.88 20.79
CA ARG A 31 17.21 10.77 20.26
C ARG A 31 16.42 9.96 19.24
N PRO A 32 16.97 9.77 18.02
CA PRO A 32 16.36 8.91 17.05
C PRO A 32 16.24 7.46 17.59
N ALA A 33 15.06 6.87 17.46
CA ALA A 33 14.81 5.47 17.75
C ALA A 33 13.95 4.86 16.65
N GLY A 34 13.89 3.54 16.57
CA GLY A 34 13.00 2.86 15.64
C GLY A 34 11.55 3.04 16.03
N LEU A 35 10.65 3.23 15.05
CA LEU A 35 9.22 3.45 15.32
C LEU A 35 8.58 2.27 16.08
N TYR A 36 9.02 1.03 15.83
CA TYR A 36 8.58 -0.12 16.62
C TYR A 36 8.98 -0.04 18.09
N GLU A 37 10.16 0.47 18.38
CA GLU A 37 10.65 0.68 19.73
C GLU A 37 9.84 1.76 20.46
N MET A 38 9.59 2.88 19.79
CA MET A 38 8.78 3.99 20.33
C MET A 38 7.35 3.55 20.68
N LEU A 39 6.78 2.62 19.93
CA LEU A 39 5.41 2.16 20.12
C LEU A 39 5.30 0.74 20.73
N ALA A 40 6.41 0.20 21.27
CA ALA A 40 6.48 -1.19 21.74
C ALA A 40 5.45 -1.54 22.84
N GLY A 41 4.95 -0.55 23.59
CA GLY A 41 3.91 -0.76 24.59
C GLY A 41 2.53 -1.09 24.00
N VAL A 42 2.24 -0.69 22.77
CA VAL A 42 0.92 -0.78 22.16
C VAL A 42 0.88 -1.62 20.88
N ILE A 43 2.02 -1.77 20.19
CA ILE A 43 2.13 -2.58 18.97
C ILE A 43 3.17 -3.70 19.11
N ARG A 44 3.08 -4.69 18.25
CA ARG A 44 4.01 -5.83 18.14
C ARG A 44 4.17 -6.27 16.69
N LYS A 45 5.30 -6.91 16.39
CA LYS A 45 5.54 -7.54 15.07
C LYS A 45 4.93 -8.94 14.99
N THR A 46 5.14 -9.74 16.02
CA THR A 46 4.71 -11.15 16.08
C THR A 46 3.66 -11.35 17.16
N VAL A 47 2.84 -12.37 17.00
CA VAL A 47 1.86 -12.75 18.04
C VAL A 47 2.61 -13.34 19.23
N ASP A 48 2.43 -12.74 20.40
CA ASP A 48 3.13 -13.11 21.65
C ASP A 48 2.18 -13.30 22.84
N GLY A 49 0.88 -13.46 22.59
CA GLY A 49 -0.14 -13.58 23.63
C GLY A 49 -0.51 -12.27 24.34
N SER A 50 0.20 -11.17 24.11
CA SER A 50 -0.13 -9.87 24.69
C SER A 50 -1.34 -9.23 23.99
N ASN A 51 -1.96 -8.24 24.64
CA ASN A 51 -3.06 -7.45 24.08
C ASN A 51 -2.58 -6.29 23.19
N ARG A 52 -1.39 -6.40 22.60
CA ARG A 52 -0.83 -5.41 21.68
C ARG A 52 -1.29 -5.65 20.24
N LEU A 53 -1.51 -4.56 19.51
CA LEU A 53 -1.93 -4.64 18.10
C LEU A 53 -0.78 -5.17 17.22
N GLN A 54 -1.04 -6.18 16.43
CA GLN A 54 -0.06 -6.67 15.48
C GLN A 54 0.00 -5.74 14.25
N ILE A 55 1.18 -5.15 14.01
CA ILE A 55 1.53 -4.42 12.79
C ILE A 55 2.77 -5.09 12.22
N ALA A 56 2.65 -5.69 11.05
CA ALA A 56 3.73 -6.49 10.45
C ALA A 56 3.51 -6.63 8.93
N ASP A 57 4.36 -7.40 8.26
CA ASP A 57 4.14 -7.79 6.86
C ASP A 57 2.69 -8.25 6.65
N SER A 58 2.03 -7.63 5.70
CA SER A 58 0.62 -7.87 5.39
C SER A 58 0.30 -9.33 5.09
N LYS A 59 1.27 -10.12 4.58
CA LYS A 59 1.12 -11.56 4.34
C LYS A 59 1.09 -12.38 5.63
N SER A 60 1.76 -11.89 6.69
CA SER A 60 1.72 -12.53 8.02
C SER A 60 0.47 -12.15 8.82
N VAL A 61 -0.10 -10.98 8.55
CA VAL A 61 -1.31 -10.48 9.22
C VAL A 61 -2.58 -10.99 8.56
N PHE A 62 -2.58 -11.12 7.22
CA PHE A 62 -3.73 -11.59 6.45
C PHE A 62 -3.67 -13.11 6.26
N THR A 63 -4.67 -13.81 6.77
CA THR A 63 -4.91 -15.25 6.51
C THR A 63 -6.29 -15.44 5.90
N GLN A 64 -6.46 -16.48 5.08
CA GLN A 64 -7.78 -16.79 4.49
C GLN A 64 -8.84 -17.09 5.55
N SER A 65 -8.46 -17.71 6.67
CA SER A 65 -9.37 -18.08 7.76
C SER A 65 -9.87 -16.88 8.57
N GLU A 66 -9.04 -15.83 8.73
CA GLU A 66 -9.41 -14.63 9.49
C GLU A 66 -9.88 -13.48 8.58
N GLY A 67 -9.72 -13.64 7.26
CA GLY A 67 -10.13 -12.65 6.28
C GLY A 67 -9.49 -11.29 6.51
N LEU A 68 -10.28 -10.22 6.35
CA LEU A 68 -9.82 -8.84 6.49
C LEU A 68 -9.64 -8.36 7.92
N LYS A 69 -10.16 -9.07 8.92
CA LYS A 69 -10.32 -8.57 10.29
C LYS A 69 -9.06 -7.96 10.89
N LYS A 70 -7.92 -8.66 10.82
CA LYS A 70 -6.66 -8.16 11.40
C LYS A 70 -6.10 -6.95 10.63
N LEU A 71 -6.13 -7.00 9.29
CA LEU A 71 -5.72 -5.86 8.46
C LEU A 71 -6.58 -4.63 8.75
N GLU A 72 -7.89 -4.80 8.74
CA GLU A 72 -8.86 -3.74 9.01
C GLU A 72 -8.66 -3.13 10.39
N THR A 73 -8.51 -3.98 11.42
CA THR A 73 -8.27 -3.51 12.80
C THR A 73 -6.99 -2.67 12.86
N GLY A 74 -5.89 -3.12 12.24
CA GLY A 74 -4.62 -2.39 12.24
C GLY A 74 -4.69 -1.06 11.49
N VAL A 75 -5.24 -1.08 10.29
CA VAL A 75 -5.37 0.12 9.45
C VAL A 75 -6.29 1.15 10.09
N LEU A 76 -7.50 0.75 10.50
CA LEU A 76 -8.47 1.68 11.08
C LEU A 76 -8.00 2.22 12.43
N ALA A 77 -7.30 1.42 13.27
CA ALA A 77 -6.75 1.91 14.53
C ALA A 77 -5.73 3.03 14.34
N PHE A 78 -4.86 2.94 13.33
CA PHE A 78 -3.92 4.01 13.03
C PHE A 78 -4.60 5.24 12.42
N LEU A 79 -5.55 5.07 11.50
CA LEU A 79 -6.30 6.20 10.93
C LEU A 79 -7.05 6.98 12.02
N ASP A 80 -7.74 6.28 12.90
CA ASP A 80 -8.47 6.87 14.03
C ASP A 80 -7.52 7.55 15.03
N ALA A 81 -6.40 6.91 15.37
CA ALA A 81 -5.40 7.46 16.29
C ALA A 81 -4.80 8.80 15.83
N VAL A 82 -4.77 9.05 14.52
CA VAL A 82 -4.25 10.31 13.94
C VAL A 82 -5.36 11.30 13.57
N GLY A 83 -6.60 11.04 14.01
CA GLY A 83 -7.73 11.93 13.81
C GLY A 83 -8.30 11.92 12.40
N ILE A 84 -8.02 10.89 11.59
CA ILE A 84 -8.65 10.72 10.30
C ILE A 84 -10.01 10.04 10.54
N PRO A 85 -11.14 10.66 10.15
CA PRO A 85 -12.46 10.06 10.34
C PRO A 85 -12.53 8.67 9.73
N ILE A 86 -13.05 7.69 10.48
CA ILE A 86 -13.21 6.32 9.98
C ILE A 86 -14.11 6.35 8.73
N PRO A 87 -13.60 5.85 7.59
CA PRO A 87 -14.37 5.84 6.36
C PRO A 87 -15.61 4.97 6.50
N LEU A 88 -16.76 5.46 6.04
CA LEU A 88 -18.02 4.71 6.09
C LEU A 88 -18.12 3.63 4.99
N SER A 89 -17.29 3.75 3.95
CA SER A 89 -17.31 2.82 2.81
C SER A 89 -15.95 2.77 2.10
N PHE A 90 -15.81 1.80 1.18
CA PHE A 90 -14.59 1.65 0.37
C PHE A 90 -14.28 2.91 -0.46
N PHE A 91 -15.28 3.50 -1.13
CA PHE A 91 -15.02 4.71 -1.92
C PHE A 91 -14.76 5.93 -1.04
N HIS A 92 -15.31 5.97 0.17
CA HIS A 92 -14.93 7.00 1.15
C HIS A 92 -13.46 6.86 1.56
N LEU A 93 -13.01 5.64 1.85
CA LEU A 93 -11.59 5.35 2.14
C LEU A 93 -10.69 5.78 0.98
N LEU A 94 -11.03 5.42 -0.26
CA LEU A 94 -10.24 5.84 -1.42
C LEU A 94 -10.18 7.37 -1.56
N ARG A 95 -11.31 8.07 -1.38
CA ARG A 95 -11.34 9.55 -1.43
C ARG A 95 -10.47 10.19 -0.37
N SER A 96 -10.35 9.58 0.80
CA SER A 96 -9.51 10.09 1.88
C SER A 96 -8.01 9.90 1.64
N LEU A 97 -7.61 8.86 0.90
CA LEU A 97 -6.21 8.45 0.77
C LEU A 97 -5.62 8.65 -0.63
N CYS A 98 -6.46 8.64 -1.70
CA CYS A 98 -6.00 8.66 -3.08
C CYS A 98 -6.11 10.05 -3.72
N PRO A 99 -5.20 10.40 -4.66
CA PRO A 99 -5.35 11.59 -5.46
C PRO A 99 -6.57 11.48 -6.40
N ALA A 100 -7.20 12.62 -6.70
CA ALA A 100 -8.37 12.69 -7.59
C ALA A 100 -8.14 12.05 -8.98
N ALA A 101 -6.90 12.07 -9.49
CA ALA A 101 -6.54 11.44 -10.75
C ALA A 101 -6.75 9.92 -10.75
N ASP A 102 -6.44 9.24 -9.63
CA ASP A 102 -6.65 7.79 -9.52
C ASP A 102 -8.15 7.49 -9.44
N LEU A 103 -8.92 8.31 -8.73
CA LEU A 103 -10.38 8.15 -8.59
C LEU A 103 -11.13 8.29 -9.93
N LYS A 104 -10.68 9.19 -10.82
CA LYS A 104 -11.28 9.34 -12.15
C LYS A 104 -11.21 8.06 -12.97
N THR A 105 -10.14 7.27 -12.84
CA THR A 105 -9.96 6.03 -13.60
C THR A 105 -10.83 4.88 -13.10
N LEU A 106 -11.41 4.98 -11.89
CA LEU A 106 -12.28 3.94 -11.32
C LEU A 106 -13.58 3.80 -12.11
N ALA A 107 -14.17 4.91 -12.55
CA ALA A 107 -15.41 4.89 -13.34
C ALA A 107 -15.26 4.13 -14.66
N GLU A 108 -14.04 3.96 -15.17
CA GLU A 108 -13.74 3.19 -16.38
C GLU A 108 -13.72 1.67 -16.14
N THR A 109 -13.83 1.24 -14.86
CA THR A 109 -13.74 -0.16 -14.47
C THR A 109 -15.10 -0.59 -13.90
N PRO A 110 -15.83 -1.52 -14.56
CA PRO A 110 -17.24 -1.79 -14.25
C PRO A 110 -17.53 -2.20 -12.80
N TRP A 111 -16.66 -2.98 -12.19
CA TRP A 111 -16.81 -3.38 -10.79
C TRP A 111 -16.51 -2.27 -9.80
N PHE A 112 -15.95 -1.13 -10.23
CA PHE A 112 -15.75 0.07 -9.43
C PHE A 112 -16.71 1.21 -9.80
N ALA A 113 -17.49 1.07 -10.87
CA ALA A 113 -18.40 2.10 -11.37
C ALA A 113 -19.75 2.15 -10.61
N GLY A 114 -19.72 2.12 -9.27
CA GLY A 114 -20.92 2.31 -8.44
C GLY A 114 -21.83 1.08 -8.31
N PHE A 115 -21.35 -0.12 -8.69
CA PHE A 115 -22.13 -1.36 -8.57
C PHE A 115 -22.43 -1.73 -7.11
N PHE A 116 -21.45 -1.54 -6.23
CA PHE A 116 -21.51 -1.88 -4.82
C PHE A 116 -20.43 -1.09 -4.08
N ASP A 117 -20.80 -0.48 -2.95
CA ASP A 117 -19.86 0.21 -2.06
C ASP A 117 -19.92 -0.44 -0.69
N PRO A 118 -18.98 -1.35 -0.35
CA PRO A 118 -19.02 -2.04 0.94
C PRO A 118 -18.82 -1.06 2.08
N SER A 119 -19.68 -1.17 3.09
CA SER A 119 -19.52 -0.41 4.33
C SER A 119 -18.23 -0.82 5.06
N ILE A 120 -17.59 0.14 5.70
CA ILE A 120 -16.42 -0.06 6.55
C ILE A 120 -16.82 0.30 7.99
N PRO A 121 -16.41 -0.49 9.00
CA PRO A 121 -15.67 -1.75 8.89
C PRO A 121 -16.52 -2.90 8.34
N ILE A 122 -15.95 -3.76 7.49
CA ILE A 122 -16.62 -4.97 6.98
C ILE A 122 -16.72 -6.02 8.08
N SER A 123 -15.65 -6.14 8.87
CA SER A 123 -15.61 -7.02 10.04
C SER A 123 -16.06 -6.25 11.28
N GLN A 124 -16.47 -6.99 12.33
CA GLN A 124 -16.61 -6.38 13.66
C GLN A 124 -15.21 -6.02 14.19
N SER A 125 -14.68 -4.92 13.69
CA SER A 125 -13.34 -4.47 13.98
C SER A 125 -13.23 -3.92 15.40
N ALA A 126 -12.20 -4.36 16.13
CA ALA A 126 -11.89 -3.87 17.47
C ALA A 126 -10.95 -2.65 17.46
N HIS A 127 -10.87 -1.90 16.33
CA HIS A 127 -9.90 -0.82 16.15
C HIS A 127 -9.97 0.25 17.24
N HIS A 128 -11.17 0.62 17.71
CA HIS A 128 -11.36 1.59 18.82
C HIS A 128 -10.62 1.21 20.12
N LYS A 129 -10.42 -0.08 20.36
CA LYS A 129 -9.68 -0.54 21.55
C LYS A 129 -8.19 -0.16 21.49
N PHE A 130 -7.66 0.04 20.28
CA PHE A 130 -6.25 0.31 20.05
C PHE A 130 -5.97 1.77 19.69
N SER A 131 -6.91 2.48 19.07
CA SER A 131 -6.67 3.83 18.55
C SER A 131 -6.27 4.82 19.64
N SER A 132 -6.97 4.82 20.78
CA SER A 132 -6.66 5.71 21.90
C SER A 132 -5.29 5.41 22.49
N ALA A 133 -4.93 4.12 22.65
CA ALA A 133 -3.62 3.72 23.17
C ALA A 133 -2.49 4.10 22.19
N ILE A 134 -2.68 3.90 20.89
CA ILE A 134 -1.72 4.32 19.84
C ILE A 134 -1.56 5.84 19.86
N GLY A 135 -2.65 6.60 19.90
CA GLY A 135 -2.62 8.06 19.95
C GLY A 135 -1.87 8.59 21.18
N ALA A 136 -2.10 8.00 22.35
CA ALA A 136 -1.38 8.34 23.59
C ALA A 136 0.12 8.00 23.46
N ALA A 137 0.47 6.79 23.04
CA ALA A 137 1.86 6.37 22.87
C ALA A 137 2.63 7.21 21.85
N MET A 138 1.97 7.62 20.75
CA MET A 138 2.56 8.55 19.76
C MET A 138 2.82 9.92 20.39
N LYS A 139 1.87 10.46 21.15
CA LYS A 139 2.04 11.75 21.85
C LYS A 139 3.18 11.69 22.86
N ASP A 140 3.22 10.66 23.68
CA ASP A 140 4.24 10.46 24.72
C ASP A 140 5.64 10.29 24.09
N SER A 141 5.72 9.67 22.92
CA SER A 141 6.96 9.52 22.16
C SER A 141 7.30 10.72 21.29
N SER A 142 6.57 11.84 21.35
CA SER A 142 6.76 13.00 20.46
C SER A 142 6.71 12.62 18.97
N LEU A 143 5.86 11.67 18.62
CA LEU A 143 5.67 11.15 17.27
C LEU A 143 4.31 11.62 16.71
N LYS A 144 4.30 12.06 15.47
CA LYS A 144 3.09 12.40 14.72
C LYS A 144 3.07 11.63 13.41
N MET A 145 1.91 11.15 13.01
CA MET A 145 1.73 10.55 11.69
C MET A 145 0.84 11.46 10.84
N LYS A 146 1.25 11.71 9.60
CA LYS A 146 0.39 12.37 8.60
C LYS A 146 -0.57 11.38 7.96
N CYS A 147 -1.62 11.91 7.32
CA CYS A 147 -2.53 11.09 6.52
C CYS A 147 -1.71 10.28 5.48
N PRO A 148 -1.88 8.95 5.43
CA PRO A 148 -1.21 8.13 4.42
C PRO A 148 -1.62 8.56 3.01
N LYS A 149 -0.69 8.43 2.05
CA LYS A 149 -0.97 8.69 0.64
C LYS A 149 -0.99 7.37 -0.12
N LEU A 150 -2.12 7.05 -0.73
CA LEU A 150 -2.31 5.81 -1.47
C LEU A 150 -2.40 6.09 -2.98
N ARG A 151 -1.81 5.21 -3.79
CA ARG A 151 -2.06 5.13 -5.23
C ARG A 151 -2.86 3.87 -5.50
N PHE A 152 -3.96 4.02 -6.20
CA PHE A 152 -4.86 2.95 -6.62
C PHE A 152 -4.91 2.89 -8.14
N ILE A 153 -4.26 1.90 -8.72
CA ILE A 153 -4.08 1.79 -10.17
C ILE A 153 -4.86 0.58 -10.69
N SER A 154 -5.93 0.82 -11.43
CA SER A 154 -6.71 -0.24 -12.07
C SER A 154 -5.86 -1.02 -13.09
N ALA A 155 -6.28 -2.23 -13.45
CA ALA A 155 -5.58 -3.02 -14.47
C ALA A 155 -5.50 -2.27 -15.81
N ARG A 156 -6.55 -1.55 -16.19
CA ARG A 156 -6.58 -0.72 -17.40
C ARG A 156 -5.54 0.39 -17.37
N GLU A 157 -5.51 1.16 -16.28
CA GLU A 157 -4.52 2.23 -16.12
C GLU A 157 -3.10 1.69 -16.01
N PHE A 158 -2.89 0.54 -15.36
CA PHE A 158 -1.60 -0.13 -15.34
C PHE A 158 -1.13 -0.51 -16.76
N ASN A 159 -2.02 -1.02 -17.59
CA ASN A 159 -1.72 -1.37 -18.98
C ASN A 159 -1.40 -0.14 -19.83
N ARG A 160 -2.13 0.98 -19.68
CA ARG A 160 -1.80 2.26 -20.34
C ARG A 160 -0.39 2.75 -19.98
N ARG A 161 -0.03 2.63 -18.70
CA ARG A 161 1.32 2.98 -18.24
C ARG A 161 2.37 2.02 -18.80
N LEU A 162 2.05 0.74 -18.89
CA LEU A 162 2.96 -0.25 -19.49
C LEU A 162 3.27 0.07 -20.95
N GLU A 163 2.27 0.47 -21.73
CA GLU A 163 2.45 0.95 -23.12
C GLU A 163 3.33 2.19 -23.19
N LYS A 164 3.17 3.12 -22.23
CA LYS A 164 3.97 4.37 -22.18
C LYS A 164 5.41 4.17 -21.72
N TYR A 165 5.64 3.30 -20.73
CA TYR A 165 6.92 3.19 -20.03
C TYR A 165 7.70 1.90 -20.34
N GLY A 166 7.14 0.99 -21.10
CA GLY A 166 7.81 -0.20 -21.65
C GLY A 166 8.04 -1.36 -20.69
N GLY A 167 7.94 -1.19 -19.39
CA GLY A 167 8.22 -2.27 -18.44
C GLY A 167 7.59 -2.07 -17.06
N LYS A 168 7.28 -3.17 -16.36
CA LYS A 168 6.64 -3.12 -15.03
C LYS A 168 7.42 -2.29 -14.01
N GLY A 169 8.75 -2.41 -14.01
CA GLY A 169 9.58 -1.62 -13.10
C GLY A 169 9.46 -0.12 -13.34
N SER A 170 9.46 0.30 -14.61
CA SER A 170 9.27 1.71 -14.98
C SER A 170 7.85 2.20 -14.68
N VAL A 171 6.84 1.33 -14.85
CA VAL A 171 5.46 1.62 -14.43
C VAL A 171 5.39 1.89 -12.94
N VAL A 172 5.96 1.00 -12.11
CA VAL A 172 5.97 1.18 -10.65
C VAL A 172 6.70 2.46 -10.27
N GLN A 173 7.87 2.73 -10.85
CA GLN A 173 8.58 3.99 -10.65
C GLN A 173 7.71 5.21 -10.99
N SER A 174 7.00 5.19 -12.13
CA SER A 174 6.09 6.28 -12.51
C SER A 174 4.93 6.51 -11.52
N ILE A 175 4.52 5.46 -10.81
CA ILE A 175 3.45 5.52 -9.80
C ILE A 175 3.97 6.07 -8.48
N ILE A 176 5.16 5.65 -8.05
CA ILE A 176 5.70 6.05 -6.75
C ILE A 176 6.47 7.38 -6.77
N THR A 177 6.95 7.82 -7.94
CA THR A 177 7.64 9.12 -8.08
C THR A 177 6.86 10.29 -7.47
N PRO A 178 5.56 10.50 -7.77
CA PRO A 178 4.82 11.60 -7.15
C PRO A 178 4.68 11.48 -5.63
N LEU A 179 4.67 10.25 -5.09
CA LEU A 179 4.66 10.03 -3.65
C LEU A 179 5.97 10.47 -3.01
N LEU A 180 7.11 10.10 -3.60
CA LEU A 180 8.43 10.51 -3.13
C LEU A 180 8.61 12.03 -3.21
N ILE A 181 8.30 12.64 -4.36
CA ILE A 181 8.37 14.09 -4.54
C ILE A 181 7.57 14.82 -3.45
N SER A 182 6.37 14.35 -3.15
CA SER A 182 5.49 14.98 -2.14
C SER A 182 6.03 14.98 -0.71
N VAL A 183 7.07 14.20 -0.41
CA VAL A 183 7.76 14.20 0.88
C VAL A 183 8.88 15.28 0.89
N LEU A 184 9.43 15.60 -0.27
CA LEU A 184 10.70 16.31 -0.41
C LEU A 184 10.53 17.79 -0.68
N GLU A 185 9.38 18.21 -1.22
CA GLU A 185 9.10 19.60 -1.62
C GLU A 185 9.20 20.63 -0.48
N ASN A 186 9.28 20.22 0.80
CA ASN A 186 9.27 21.12 1.95
C ASN A 186 10.27 20.75 3.07
N ASN A 187 11.31 19.97 2.81
CA ASN A 187 12.10 19.40 3.91
C ASN A 187 13.53 19.93 4.03
N SER A 188 13.73 20.84 4.99
CA SER A 188 15.05 21.10 5.64
C SER A 188 15.36 20.06 6.75
N THR A 189 14.46 19.15 7.05
CA THR A 189 14.54 18.19 8.16
C THR A 189 15.15 16.86 7.69
N ASN A 190 16.00 16.25 8.51
CA ASN A 190 16.54 14.91 8.25
C ASN A 190 15.41 13.92 8.01
N THR A 191 15.41 13.30 6.83
CA THR A 191 14.34 12.42 6.35
C THR A 191 14.90 11.04 5.99
N HIS A 192 14.34 10.00 6.57
CA HIS A 192 14.64 8.62 6.26
C HIS A 192 13.47 7.99 5.49
N ILE A 193 13.70 7.62 4.25
CA ILE A 193 12.71 6.97 3.39
C ILE A 193 13.09 5.50 3.26
N THR A 194 12.22 4.61 3.68
CA THR A 194 12.37 3.17 3.48
C THR A 194 11.33 2.70 2.46
N VAL A 195 11.81 2.08 1.39
CA VAL A 195 10.97 1.52 0.32
C VAL A 195 11.16 0.01 0.30
N ASP A 196 10.07 -0.76 0.26
CA ASP A 196 10.20 -2.19 -0.01
C ASP A 196 10.74 -2.42 -1.42
N ARG A 197 11.69 -3.35 -1.54
CA ARG A 197 12.38 -3.58 -2.82
C ARG A 197 11.46 -4.17 -3.85
N GLN A 198 11.37 -3.52 -4.99
CA GLN A 198 10.50 -3.89 -6.10
C GLN A 198 11.11 -5.06 -6.90
N GLY A 199 10.72 -6.27 -6.58
CA GLY A 199 11.23 -7.46 -7.23
C GLY A 199 12.75 -7.60 -7.07
N GLY A 200 13.46 -7.94 -8.15
CA GLY A 200 14.92 -8.15 -8.13
C GLY A 200 15.77 -6.89 -8.39
N ARG A 201 15.18 -5.69 -8.47
CA ARG A 201 15.91 -4.46 -8.81
C ARG A 201 16.91 -4.09 -7.71
N ARG A 202 18.13 -3.74 -8.09
CA ARG A 202 19.20 -3.29 -7.18
C ARG A 202 19.62 -1.86 -7.41
N TYR A 203 19.51 -1.36 -8.64
CA TYR A 203 20.03 -0.08 -9.08
C TYR A 203 18.90 0.93 -9.24
N TYR A 204 18.92 1.99 -8.45
CA TYR A 204 17.93 3.05 -8.45
C TYR A 204 18.53 4.43 -8.72
N GLY A 205 19.87 4.55 -8.80
CA GLY A 205 20.59 5.81 -8.93
C GLY A 205 20.05 6.70 -10.05
N SER A 206 20.04 6.23 -11.31
CA SER A 206 19.57 7.01 -12.46
C SER A 206 18.11 7.46 -12.35
N TRP A 207 17.26 6.66 -11.69
CA TRP A 207 15.89 7.06 -11.44
C TRP A 207 15.80 8.15 -10.38
N LEU A 208 16.59 8.06 -9.30
CA LEU A 208 16.64 9.08 -8.25
C LEU A 208 17.24 10.40 -8.78
N GLU A 209 18.28 10.37 -9.60
CA GLU A 209 18.82 11.56 -10.28
C GLU A 209 17.76 12.29 -11.10
N ASN A 210 16.89 11.56 -11.80
CA ASN A 210 15.78 12.15 -12.55
C ASN A 210 14.69 12.77 -11.65
N ILE A 211 14.50 12.24 -10.43
CA ILE A 211 13.56 12.80 -9.45
C ILE A 211 14.17 14.06 -8.78
N PHE A 212 15.49 14.07 -8.58
CA PHE A 212 16.23 15.11 -7.85
C PHE A 212 17.30 15.76 -8.73
N PRO A 213 16.95 16.44 -9.80
CA PRO A 213 17.93 16.95 -10.78
C PRO A 213 18.89 17.99 -10.18
N ASN A 214 18.50 18.65 -9.09
CA ASN A 214 19.32 19.65 -8.40
C ASN A 214 20.02 19.10 -7.15
N GLY A 215 19.81 17.82 -6.81
CA GLY A 215 20.40 17.16 -5.66
C GLY A 215 21.66 16.38 -6.02
N LYS A 216 22.73 16.52 -5.24
CA LYS A 216 23.89 15.64 -5.38
C LYS A 216 23.53 14.27 -4.80
N LEU A 217 23.35 13.29 -5.67
CA LEU A 217 23.12 11.89 -5.28
C LEU A 217 24.43 11.23 -4.87
N GLU A 218 24.46 10.66 -3.68
CA GLU A 218 25.52 9.75 -3.23
C GLU A 218 24.99 8.33 -3.16
N ILE A 219 25.66 7.39 -3.82
CA ILE A 219 25.35 5.97 -3.75
C ILE A 219 26.16 5.38 -2.60
N LEU A 220 25.47 5.05 -1.50
CA LEU A 220 26.11 4.47 -0.31
C LEU A 220 26.32 2.97 -0.48
N SER A 221 25.33 2.26 -1.04
CA SER A 221 25.43 0.84 -1.36
C SER A 221 24.39 0.42 -2.41
N GLU A 222 24.70 -0.61 -3.21
CA GLU A 222 23.79 -1.28 -4.14
C GLU A 222 23.95 -2.80 -4.04
N GLY A 223 23.54 -3.34 -2.89
CA GLY A 223 23.73 -4.74 -2.52
C GLY A 223 22.52 -5.64 -2.76
N ALA A 224 22.69 -6.92 -2.48
CA ALA A 224 21.65 -7.93 -2.66
C ALA A 224 20.44 -7.72 -1.71
N LYS A 225 20.65 -7.23 -0.50
CA LYS A 225 19.60 -7.03 0.53
C LYS A 225 19.17 -5.58 0.68
N CYS A 226 20.05 -4.62 0.39
CA CYS A 226 19.81 -3.20 0.55
C CYS A 226 20.49 -2.42 -0.55
N SER A 227 19.83 -1.36 -1.03
CA SER A 227 20.42 -0.31 -1.84
C SER A 227 20.11 1.03 -1.17
N SER A 228 21.17 1.76 -0.79
CA SER A 228 21.09 2.97 0.03
C SER A 228 21.66 4.16 -0.71
N TYR A 229 20.96 5.26 -0.62
CA TYR A 229 21.29 6.53 -1.29
C TYR A 229 21.14 7.68 -0.34
N GLN A 230 21.95 8.74 -0.54
CA GLN A 230 21.88 9.99 0.19
C GLN A 230 21.73 11.16 -0.78
N ILE A 231 20.79 12.06 -0.48
CA ILE A 231 20.58 13.31 -1.23
C ILE A 231 20.40 14.42 -0.21
N GLY A 232 21.47 15.17 0.05
CA GLY A 232 21.46 16.18 1.12
C GLY A 232 21.10 15.57 2.48
N ASN A 233 20.03 16.03 3.09
CA ASN A 233 19.51 15.51 4.38
C ASN A 233 18.49 14.35 4.24
N VAL A 234 18.33 13.80 3.04
CA VAL A 234 17.41 12.69 2.77
C VAL A 234 18.19 11.41 2.52
N SER A 235 17.98 10.38 3.33
CA SER A 235 18.41 9.01 3.06
C SER A 235 17.27 8.18 2.48
N ILE A 236 17.56 7.36 1.46
CA ILE A 236 16.59 6.49 0.80
C ILE A 236 17.14 5.08 0.76
N ASP A 237 16.47 4.16 1.44
CA ASP A 237 16.82 2.75 1.51
C ASP A 237 15.78 1.89 0.79
N PHE A 238 16.24 1.10 -0.20
CA PHE A 238 15.44 0.04 -0.82
C PHE A 238 15.82 -1.29 -0.18
N LEU A 239 14.99 -1.79 0.72
CA LEU A 239 15.25 -2.98 1.52
C LEU A 239 14.44 -4.18 1.02
N VAL A 240 15.03 -5.36 1.07
CA VAL A 240 14.28 -6.61 0.89
C VAL A 240 13.52 -6.92 2.17
N GLN A 241 12.20 -7.11 2.08
CA GLN A 241 11.33 -7.40 3.22
C GLN A 241 11.41 -6.30 4.31
N SER A 242 11.40 -5.04 3.89
CA SER A 242 11.50 -3.89 4.79
C SER A 242 10.38 -3.87 5.84
N GLU A 243 9.19 -4.35 5.49
CA GLU A 243 8.02 -4.48 6.35
C GLU A 243 8.25 -5.39 7.59
N SER A 244 9.26 -6.26 7.54
CA SER A 244 9.64 -7.10 8.69
C SER A 244 10.40 -6.35 9.78
N THR A 245 11.01 -5.22 9.44
CA THR A 245 11.90 -4.46 10.34
C THR A 245 11.46 -3.02 10.58
N ARG A 246 10.73 -2.42 9.65
CA ARG A 246 10.33 -1.01 9.64
C ARG A 246 8.82 -0.86 9.80
N LEU A 247 8.38 -0.19 10.88
CA LEU A 247 6.95 0.03 11.14
C LEU A 247 6.29 0.82 10.02
N GLU A 248 6.95 1.86 9.56
CA GLU A 248 6.47 2.73 8.49
C GLU A 248 6.16 1.94 7.21
N THR A 249 7.03 1.01 6.81
CA THR A 249 6.78 0.13 5.66
C THR A 249 5.75 -0.96 5.96
N ALA A 250 5.75 -1.54 7.16
CA ALA A 250 4.76 -2.53 7.55
C ALA A 250 3.34 -1.95 7.52
N LEU A 251 3.15 -0.73 8.01
CA LEU A 251 1.85 -0.07 7.95
C LEU A 251 1.46 0.28 6.50
N ALA A 252 2.40 0.74 5.68
CA ALA A 252 2.17 0.98 4.25
C ALA A 252 1.74 -0.31 3.52
N SER A 253 2.40 -1.45 3.82
CA SER A 253 2.04 -2.79 3.34
C SER A 253 0.62 -3.16 3.72
N MET A 254 0.26 -3.01 4.99
CA MET A 254 -1.09 -3.33 5.49
C MET A 254 -2.18 -2.48 4.84
N ILE A 255 -1.97 -1.16 4.69
CA ILE A 255 -2.92 -0.26 4.02
C ILE A 255 -3.09 -0.65 2.56
N SER A 256 -2.00 -0.86 1.83
CA SER A 256 -2.01 -1.29 0.42
C SER A 256 -2.75 -2.60 0.23
N LYS A 257 -2.50 -3.57 1.10
CA LYS A 257 -3.14 -4.89 1.10
C LYS A 257 -4.62 -4.80 1.45
N TYR A 258 -4.99 -4.05 2.48
CA TYR A 258 -6.38 -3.87 2.90
C TYR A 258 -7.23 -3.28 1.78
N VAL A 259 -6.79 -2.18 1.19
CA VAL A 259 -7.48 -1.53 0.08
C VAL A 259 -7.60 -2.47 -1.13
N ARG A 260 -6.54 -3.21 -1.44
CA ARG A 260 -6.59 -4.18 -2.52
C ARG A 260 -7.59 -5.30 -2.29
N GLU A 261 -7.65 -5.85 -1.08
CA GLU A 261 -8.59 -6.94 -0.76
C GLU A 261 -10.05 -6.45 -0.81
N LEU A 262 -10.32 -5.21 -0.37
CA LEU A 262 -11.63 -4.57 -0.57
C LEU A 262 -11.98 -4.46 -2.06
N ALA A 263 -11.04 -4.04 -2.89
CA ALA A 263 -11.23 -3.97 -4.33
C ALA A 263 -11.49 -5.35 -4.96
N MET A 264 -10.82 -6.41 -4.48
CA MET A 264 -11.06 -7.78 -4.93
C MET A 264 -12.42 -8.30 -4.46
N LEU A 265 -12.92 -7.85 -3.32
CA LEU A 265 -14.29 -8.14 -2.89
C LEU A 265 -15.33 -7.57 -3.89
N LEU A 266 -15.16 -6.30 -4.32
CA LEU A 266 -16.03 -5.71 -5.34
C LEU A 266 -15.93 -6.46 -6.66
N PHE A 267 -14.71 -6.76 -7.09
CA PHE A 267 -14.44 -7.55 -8.29
C PHE A 267 -15.19 -8.89 -8.27
N ASN A 268 -15.04 -9.66 -7.20
CA ASN A 268 -15.64 -10.98 -7.09
C ASN A 268 -17.19 -10.91 -7.03
N LYS A 269 -17.76 -9.97 -6.26
CA LYS A 269 -19.22 -9.77 -6.20
C LYS A 269 -19.81 -9.34 -7.55
N TRP A 270 -19.09 -8.52 -8.31
CA TRP A 270 -19.54 -8.08 -9.64
C TRP A 270 -19.62 -9.25 -10.63
N TRP A 271 -18.65 -10.16 -10.58
CA TRP A 271 -18.62 -11.35 -11.44
C TRP A 271 -19.62 -12.41 -10.98
N GLU A 272 -19.76 -12.65 -9.68
CA GLU A 272 -20.73 -13.58 -9.13
C GLU A 272 -22.17 -13.23 -9.54
N LYS A 273 -22.51 -11.94 -9.55
CA LYS A 273 -23.83 -11.50 -10.05
C LYS A 273 -24.07 -11.82 -11.52
N ARG A 274 -23.00 -11.89 -12.33
CA ARG A 274 -23.08 -12.17 -13.78
C ARG A 274 -23.00 -13.65 -14.11
N ILE A 275 -22.22 -14.36 -13.36
CA ILE A 275 -21.97 -15.80 -13.50
C ILE A 275 -22.18 -16.45 -12.13
N PRO A 276 -23.43 -16.80 -11.79
CA PRO A 276 -23.72 -17.45 -10.52
C PRO A 276 -22.90 -18.73 -10.34
N GLY A 277 -22.27 -18.87 -9.16
CA GLY A 277 -21.41 -20.01 -8.84
C GLY A 277 -19.96 -19.89 -9.31
N ILE A 278 -19.54 -18.80 -9.97
CA ILE A 278 -18.12 -18.57 -10.26
C ILE A 278 -17.33 -18.45 -8.94
N ARG A 279 -16.23 -19.18 -8.84
CA ARG A 279 -15.41 -19.16 -7.63
C ARG A 279 -14.64 -17.84 -7.51
N PRO A 280 -14.62 -17.20 -6.31
CA PRO A 280 -13.85 -15.98 -6.07
C PRO A 280 -12.38 -16.12 -6.50
N CYS A 281 -11.79 -15.01 -6.94
CA CYS A 281 -10.42 -14.95 -7.41
C CYS A 281 -9.60 -13.94 -6.58
N ALA A 282 -8.40 -14.36 -6.14
CA ALA A 282 -7.44 -13.48 -5.50
C ALA A 282 -6.52 -12.74 -6.50
N GLY A 283 -6.61 -13.08 -7.78
CA GLY A 283 -5.89 -12.41 -8.89
C GLY A 283 -4.46 -12.90 -9.13
N TYR A 284 -3.91 -13.80 -8.34
CA TYR A 284 -2.56 -14.37 -8.54
C TYR A 284 -2.49 -15.26 -9.79
N PRO A 285 -1.31 -15.49 -10.40
CA PRO A 285 -1.19 -16.07 -11.73
C PRO A 285 -1.92 -17.39 -11.94
N LEU A 286 -1.87 -18.33 -11.00
CA LEU A 286 -2.54 -19.63 -11.09
C LEU A 286 -4.05 -19.47 -10.96
N ASP A 287 -4.47 -18.73 -9.96
CA ASP A 287 -5.88 -18.47 -9.66
C ASP A 287 -6.53 -17.62 -10.76
N ALA A 288 -5.81 -16.62 -11.28
CA ALA A 288 -6.25 -15.83 -12.42
C ALA A 288 -6.47 -16.70 -13.69
N ARG A 289 -5.59 -17.68 -13.95
CA ARG A 289 -5.77 -18.62 -15.07
C ARG A 289 -7.01 -19.49 -14.90
N ARG A 290 -7.25 -19.99 -13.68
CA ARG A 290 -8.48 -20.71 -13.34
C ARG A 290 -9.70 -19.84 -13.60
N PHE A 291 -9.72 -18.65 -13.01
CA PHE A 291 -10.83 -17.70 -13.12
C PHE A 291 -11.16 -17.36 -14.58
N LEU A 292 -10.14 -17.03 -15.38
CA LEU A 292 -10.31 -16.73 -16.82
C LEU A 292 -10.87 -17.93 -17.60
N ARG A 293 -10.54 -19.17 -17.23
CA ARG A 293 -11.16 -20.36 -17.83
C ARG A 293 -12.62 -20.53 -17.40
N GLU A 294 -12.95 -20.26 -16.14
CA GLU A 294 -14.32 -20.30 -15.63
C GLU A 294 -15.21 -19.22 -16.25
N LEU A 295 -14.64 -18.09 -16.67
CA LEU A 295 -15.37 -17.08 -17.45
C LEU A 295 -15.80 -17.60 -18.84
N GLY A 296 -15.08 -18.59 -19.39
CA GLY A 296 -15.39 -19.17 -20.71
C GLY A 296 -15.36 -18.14 -21.84
N ASP A 297 -16.08 -18.46 -22.92
CA ASP A 297 -16.28 -17.54 -24.07
C ASP A 297 -17.48 -16.60 -23.84
N VAL A 298 -17.62 -16.05 -22.62
CA VAL A 298 -18.61 -14.99 -22.40
C VAL A 298 -18.28 -13.89 -23.42
N GLU A 299 -19.20 -13.61 -24.35
CA GLU A 299 -19.06 -12.67 -25.50
C GLU A 299 -18.43 -11.30 -25.17
N SER A 300 -18.26 -11.04 -23.89
CA SER A 300 -17.71 -9.81 -23.36
C SER A 300 -16.25 -9.90 -22.91
N ILE A 301 -15.58 -11.08 -22.93
CA ILE A 301 -14.20 -11.19 -22.39
C ILE A 301 -13.23 -10.33 -23.19
N ASP A 302 -13.32 -10.30 -24.51
CA ASP A 302 -12.43 -9.45 -25.32
C ASP A 302 -12.68 -7.96 -25.05
N LYS A 303 -13.92 -7.56 -24.83
CA LYS A 303 -14.27 -6.19 -24.39
C LYS A 303 -13.65 -5.83 -23.06
N TRP A 304 -13.52 -6.79 -22.14
CA TRP A 304 -12.99 -6.58 -20.78
C TRP A 304 -11.51 -6.90 -20.62
N LYS A 305 -10.87 -7.54 -21.60
CA LYS A 305 -9.49 -8.04 -21.51
C LYS A 305 -8.48 -6.98 -21.08
N LEU A 306 -8.58 -5.76 -21.62
CA LEU A 306 -7.71 -4.64 -21.25
C LEU A 306 -8.00 -4.08 -19.85
N THR A 307 -9.24 -4.21 -19.38
CA THR A 307 -9.69 -3.71 -18.09
C THR A 307 -9.49 -4.76 -17.00
N LEU A 308 -9.55 -6.04 -17.37
CA LEU A 308 -9.52 -7.18 -16.47
C LEU A 308 -8.09 -7.62 -16.16
N VAL A 309 -7.24 -7.78 -17.19
CA VAL A 309 -5.94 -8.44 -17.10
C VAL A 309 -4.80 -7.43 -17.18
N ARG A 310 -3.95 -7.38 -16.17
CA ARG A 310 -2.67 -6.67 -16.27
C ARG A 310 -1.71 -7.46 -17.14
N ARG A 311 -1.17 -6.79 -18.16
CA ARG A 311 -0.16 -7.33 -19.06
C ARG A 311 1.17 -7.55 -18.32
N LYS A 312 2.04 -8.39 -18.90
CA LYS A 312 3.38 -8.66 -18.37
C LYS A 312 4.37 -7.61 -18.82
#